data_6c0b31b9ddb7d9b3273e3953628db091
#
_entry.id   6c0b31b9ddb7d9b3273e3953628db091
#
_cell.length_a   1.000
_cell.length_b   1.000
_cell.length_c   1.000
_cell.angle_alpha   90.00
_cell.angle_beta   90.00
_cell.angle_gamma   90.00
#
_symmetry.space_group_name_H-M   'P 1'
#
loop_
_entity.id
_entity.type
_entity.pdbx_description
1 polymer ?
#
loop_
_entity_poly.entity_id
_entity_poly.type
_entity_poly.pdbx_seq_one_letter_code
_entity_poly.pdbx_strand_id
1 'polypeptide(L)'
;MNVLVIGGAGYIGSHCVRQLIEAGHNPIVLDNLVYGHRAALKEGVKFNKGNLEDKEFVGKILDAEKIDIVMHFAAFINVGESVKNPIKYYHNNLAGVINLIETMIAHGVKKFVFSSTCATYGVPKKLPLTEDHPQLPINPYGQTKLDVENFLKACARAYGLSFVALRYFNASGAAEDGTIGEDHTPETHLIPLTIFAAMGKIPSINVFGQDYNTPDGTCLRDYIHVDDLCRAHIAAFKNLEIPSSCSFYNLGTGTPNSVKEIIKGVEEVTGLKVPVVYGARREGDPDALYANSQKAKAELNWKIKFNDVREIIETAWRWHKNNPNGFPKD
;
A
#
# COMPACT_ATOMS: atom_id res chain seq x y z
N MET A 1 3.24 6.59 -21.62
CA MET A 1 1.84 6.81 -21.21
C MET A 1 1.81 7.90 -20.15
N ASN A 2 0.74 8.70 -20.16
CA ASN A 2 0.47 9.67 -19.10
C ASN A 2 -0.32 8.97 -17.98
N VAL A 3 0.25 8.91 -16.79
CA VAL A 3 -0.32 8.16 -15.65
C VAL A 3 -0.67 9.13 -14.52
N LEU A 4 -1.95 9.26 -14.21
CA LEU A 4 -2.39 10.03 -13.03
C LEU A 4 -2.24 9.16 -11.78
N VAL A 5 -1.38 9.60 -10.86
CA VAL A 5 -1.11 8.92 -9.60
C VAL A 5 -1.79 9.65 -8.46
N ILE A 6 -2.93 9.10 -8.00
CA ILE A 6 -3.69 9.62 -6.87
C ILE A 6 -3.04 9.14 -5.57
N GLY A 7 -2.69 10.07 -4.67
CA GLY A 7 -1.89 9.75 -3.50
C GLY A 7 -0.41 9.54 -3.83
N GLY A 8 0.04 10.19 -4.92
CA GLY A 8 1.41 10.00 -5.45
C GLY A 8 2.51 10.63 -4.59
N ALA A 9 2.18 11.47 -3.61
CA ALA A 9 3.14 12.03 -2.64
C ALA A 9 3.21 11.21 -1.34
N GLY A 10 2.37 10.16 -1.18
CA GLY A 10 2.43 9.21 -0.08
C GLY A 10 3.55 8.18 -0.24
N TYR A 11 3.72 7.31 0.76
CA TYR A 11 4.78 6.31 0.79
C TYR A 11 4.83 5.45 -0.49
N ILE A 12 3.82 4.62 -0.74
CA ILE A 12 3.81 3.73 -1.92
C ILE A 12 3.72 4.55 -3.22
N GLY A 13 2.92 5.63 -3.22
CA GLY A 13 2.72 6.47 -4.39
C GLY A 13 4.00 7.11 -4.91
N SER A 14 4.86 7.64 -4.05
CA SER A 14 6.13 8.27 -4.43
C SER A 14 7.13 7.29 -5.03
N HIS A 15 7.20 6.07 -4.49
CA HIS A 15 7.99 4.98 -5.08
C HIS A 15 7.46 4.58 -6.46
N CYS A 16 6.13 4.48 -6.64
CA CYS A 16 5.55 4.23 -7.95
C CYS A 16 5.81 5.37 -8.95
N VAL A 17 5.71 6.63 -8.53
CA VAL A 17 6.05 7.79 -9.38
C VAL A 17 7.49 7.70 -9.86
N ARG A 18 8.44 7.38 -8.98
CA ARG A 18 9.84 7.17 -9.35
C ARG A 18 10.00 6.07 -10.40
N GLN A 19 9.42 4.90 -10.16
CA GLN A 19 9.54 3.75 -11.06
C GLN A 19 8.82 3.97 -12.40
N LEU A 20 7.72 4.73 -12.42
CA LEU A 20 7.06 5.14 -13.65
C LEU A 20 7.99 5.97 -14.55
N ILE A 21 8.75 6.91 -13.96
CA ILE A 21 9.75 7.70 -14.70
C ILE A 21 10.84 6.79 -15.24
N GLU A 22 11.37 5.88 -14.42
CA GLU A 22 12.41 4.92 -14.81
C GLU A 22 11.93 3.98 -15.94
N ALA A 23 10.63 3.66 -15.97
CA ALA A 23 9.99 2.87 -17.04
C ALA A 23 9.61 3.69 -18.28
N GLY A 24 9.94 4.99 -18.34
CA GLY A 24 9.65 5.88 -19.48
C GLY A 24 8.19 6.32 -19.57
N HIS A 25 7.44 6.27 -18.47
CA HIS A 25 6.10 6.85 -18.36
C HIS A 25 6.18 8.30 -17.85
N ASN A 26 5.10 9.05 -18.06
CA ASN A 26 4.96 10.41 -17.57
C ASN A 26 3.96 10.42 -16.41
N PRO A 27 4.40 10.39 -15.14
CA PRO A 27 3.51 10.47 -13.99
C PRO A 27 3.07 11.92 -13.75
N ILE A 28 1.77 12.08 -13.52
CA ILE A 28 1.13 13.29 -13.02
C ILE A 28 0.56 12.97 -11.64
N VAL A 29 0.88 13.73 -10.62
CA VAL A 29 0.46 13.48 -9.25
C VAL A 29 -0.72 14.35 -8.85
N LEU A 30 -1.73 13.73 -8.23
CA LEU A 30 -2.77 14.41 -7.46
C LEU A 30 -2.71 13.91 -6.01
N ASP A 31 -2.49 14.83 -5.08
CA ASP A 31 -2.40 14.53 -3.65
C ASP A 31 -2.89 15.74 -2.82
N ASN A 32 -3.50 15.49 -1.69
CA ASN A 32 -3.93 16.57 -0.78
C ASN A 32 -2.94 16.86 0.34
N LEU A 33 -1.87 16.06 0.44
CA LEU A 33 -0.80 16.14 1.44
C LEU A 33 -1.27 15.95 2.90
N VAL A 34 -2.35 15.17 3.12
CA VAL A 34 -2.77 14.81 4.49
C VAL A 34 -1.76 13.86 5.14
N TYR A 35 -1.22 12.92 4.37
CA TYR A 35 -0.14 12.00 4.77
C TYR A 35 1.03 11.99 3.78
N GLY A 36 0.86 12.62 2.62
CA GLY A 36 1.89 12.73 1.60
C GLY A 36 2.84 13.90 1.86
N HIS A 37 4.04 13.81 1.28
CA HIS A 37 5.08 14.83 1.35
C HIS A 37 5.48 15.26 -0.05
N ARG A 38 5.37 16.56 -0.37
CA ARG A 38 5.81 17.07 -1.67
C ARG A 38 7.30 16.75 -1.92
N ALA A 39 8.10 16.76 -0.86
CA ALA A 39 9.52 16.45 -0.88
C ALA A 39 9.84 14.99 -1.25
N ALA A 40 8.87 14.06 -1.19
CA ALA A 40 9.03 12.68 -1.66
C ALA A 40 9.05 12.56 -3.19
N LEU A 41 8.66 13.63 -3.91
CA LEU A 41 8.60 13.64 -5.36
C LEU A 41 9.84 14.30 -5.96
N LYS A 42 10.41 13.65 -7.00
CA LYS A 42 11.53 14.20 -7.75
C LYS A 42 11.16 15.56 -8.33
N GLU A 43 12.14 16.45 -8.43
CA GLU A 43 12.00 17.73 -9.14
C GLU A 43 11.53 17.51 -10.57
N GLY A 44 10.65 18.39 -11.06
CA GLY A 44 10.05 18.29 -12.39
C GLY A 44 8.82 17.40 -12.51
N VAL A 45 8.48 16.59 -11.49
CA VAL A 45 7.22 15.85 -11.46
C VAL A 45 6.04 16.81 -11.35
N LYS A 46 5.09 16.68 -12.29
CA LYS A 46 3.88 17.49 -12.30
C LYS A 46 3.01 17.13 -11.10
N PHE A 47 2.78 18.10 -10.24
CA PHE A 47 2.07 17.94 -8.98
C PHE A 47 0.84 18.86 -8.93
N ASN A 48 -0.30 18.28 -8.58
CA ASN A 48 -1.56 18.97 -8.37
C ASN A 48 -2.00 18.75 -6.91
N LYS A 49 -2.17 19.82 -6.14
CA LYS A 49 -2.70 19.72 -4.77
C LYS A 49 -4.22 19.81 -4.82
N GLY A 50 -4.91 18.74 -4.37
CA GLY A 50 -6.36 18.70 -4.39
C GLY A 50 -6.97 17.41 -3.88
N ASN A 51 -8.30 17.37 -3.83
CA ASN A 51 -9.09 16.25 -3.33
C ASN A 51 -9.94 15.62 -4.43
N LEU A 52 -10.30 14.33 -4.27
CA LEU A 52 -11.20 13.62 -5.18
C LEU A 52 -12.67 14.08 -5.11
N GLU A 53 -13.02 14.90 -4.14
CA GLU A 53 -14.35 15.52 -4.03
C GLU A 53 -14.55 16.63 -5.08
N ASP A 54 -13.47 17.25 -5.54
CA ASP A 54 -13.49 18.28 -6.57
C ASP A 54 -13.42 17.63 -7.97
N LYS A 55 -14.59 17.15 -8.44
CA LYS A 55 -14.71 16.47 -9.74
C LYS A 55 -14.31 17.38 -10.91
N GLU A 56 -14.60 18.70 -10.83
CA GLU A 56 -14.24 19.64 -11.89
C GLU A 56 -12.72 19.78 -12.00
N PHE A 57 -12.03 19.89 -10.87
CA PHE A 57 -10.57 19.94 -10.83
C PHE A 57 -9.92 18.65 -11.35
N VAL A 58 -10.44 17.48 -10.92
CA VAL A 58 -9.98 16.19 -11.42
C VAL A 58 -10.20 16.08 -12.93
N GLY A 59 -11.37 16.45 -13.44
CA GLY A 59 -11.70 16.43 -14.86
C GLY A 59 -10.75 17.31 -15.69
N LYS A 60 -10.44 18.51 -15.22
CA LYS A 60 -9.46 19.40 -15.86
C LYS A 60 -8.07 18.75 -15.98
N ILE A 61 -7.64 18.00 -14.96
CA ILE A 61 -6.37 17.26 -15.01
C ILE A 61 -6.44 16.15 -16.06
N LEU A 62 -7.52 15.36 -16.08
CA LEU A 62 -7.68 14.27 -17.05
C LEU A 62 -7.57 14.76 -18.49
N ASP A 63 -8.22 15.87 -18.82
CA ASP A 63 -8.22 16.44 -20.18
C ASP A 63 -6.91 17.14 -20.54
N ALA A 64 -6.41 18.00 -19.65
CA ALA A 64 -5.21 18.78 -19.91
C ALA A 64 -3.96 17.91 -20.08
N GLU A 65 -3.87 16.83 -19.30
CA GLU A 65 -2.74 15.91 -19.30
C GLU A 65 -2.93 14.71 -20.23
N LYS A 66 -4.10 14.56 -20.86
CA LYS A 66 -4.43 13.41 -21.73
C LYS A 66 -4.09 12.09 -21.04
N ILE A 67 -4.71 11.87 -19.87
CA ILE A 67 -4.40 10.73 -19.00
C ILE A 67 -4.82 9.41 -19.66
N ASP A 68 -3.88 8.48 -19.74
CA ASP A 68 -4.10 7.12 -20.27
C ASP A 68 -4.58 6.15 -19.18
N ILE A 69 -3.98 6.24 -17.98
CA ILE A 69 -4.20 5.33 -16.85
C ILE A 69 -4.27 6.13 -15.56
N VAL A 70 -5.15 5.73 -14.64
CA VAL A 70 -5.18 6.22 -13.26
C VAL A 70 -4.72 5.12 -12.31
N MET A 71 -3.75 5.44 -11.44
CA MET A 71 -3.30 4.62 -10.31
C MET A 71 -3.77 5.26 -9.00
N HIS A 72 -4.39 4.48 -8.13
CA HIS A 72 -5.02 5.01 -6.91
C HIS A 72 -4.41 4.41 -5.65
N PHE A 73 -3.65 5.24 -4.92
CA PHE A 73 -3.02 4.91 -3.63
C PHE A 73 -3.66 5.64 -2.45
N ALA A 74 -4.39 6.74 -2.68
CA ALA A 74 -4.95 7.57 -1.63
C ALA A 74 -5.99 6.82 -0.79
N ALA A 75 -5.69 6.61 0.49
CA ALA A 75 -6.63 6.00 1.44
C ALA A 75 -6.21 6.29 2.88
N PHE A 76 -7.16 6.33 3.80
CA PHE A 76 -6.89 6.13 5.22
C PHE A 76 -6.69 4.64 5.48
N ILE A 77 -5.62 4.26 6.19
CA ILE A 77 -5.15 2.87 6.32
C ILE A 77 -5.14 2.34 7.77
N ASN A 78 -5.38 3.18 8.77
CA ASN A 78 -5.33 2.77 10.17
C ASN A 78 -6.57 1.95 10.54
N VAL A 79 -6.38 0.63 10.68
CA VAL A 79 -7.45 -0.33 11.02
C VAL A 79 -8.14 0.04 12.33
N GLY A 80 -7.39 0.37 13.39
CA GLY A 80 -7.94 0.74 14.69
C GLY A 80 -8.76 2.04 14.66
N GLU A 81 -8.33 3.03 13.88
CA GLU A 81 -9.10 4.24 13.66
C GLU A 81 -10.38 3.97 12.88
N SER A 82 -10.33 3.07 11.89
CA SER A 82 -11.51 2.74 11.08
C SER A 82 -12.68 2.20 11.91
N VAL A 83 -12.38 1.44 12.97
CA VAL A 83 -13.39 0.94 13.91
C VAL A 83 -14.01 2.07 14.73
N LYS A 84 -13.20 3.06 15.12
CA LYS A 84 -13.65 4.19 15.95
C LYS A 84 -14.33 5.28 15.14
N ASN A 85 -13.96 5.46 13.88
CA ASN A 85 -14.49 6.49 13.00
C ASN A 85 -14.78 5.94 11.58
N PRO A 86 -15.73 5.03 11.41
CA PRO A 86 -16.02 4.41 10.12
C PRO A 86 -16.48 5.42 9.06
N ILE A 87 -17.22 6.48 9.44
CA ILE A 87 -17.71 7.50 8.50
C ILE A 87 -16.55 8.15 7.74
N LYS A 88 -15.46 8.51 8.43
CA LYS A 88 -14.25 9.05 7.81
C LYS A 88 -13.71 8.12 6.71
N TYR A 89 -13.68 6.81 6.99
CA TYR A 89 -13.16 5.79 6.05
C TYR A 89 -14.09 5.61 4.86
N TYR A 90 -15.40 5.54 5.06
CA TYR A 90 -16.34 5.42 3.95
C TYR A 90 -16.35 6.65 3.05
N HIS A 91 -16.30 7.86 3.61
CA HIS A 91 -16.19 9.09 2.83
C HIS A 91 -14.91 9.13 1.99
N ASN A 92 -13.76 8.92 2.60
CA ASN A 92 -12.49 9.02 1.89
C ASN A 92 -12.25 7.84 0.95
N ASN A 93 -12.34 6.59 1.48
CA ASN A 93 -11.89 5.41 0.76
C ASN A 93 -12.93 4.88 -0.25
N LEU A 94 -14.21 5.12 -0.06
CA LEU A 94 -15.25 4.66 -0.97
C LEU A 94 -15.86 5.83 -1.77
N ALA A 95 -16.43 6.85 -1.12
CA ALA A 95 -17.08 7.95 -1.85
C ALA A 95 -16.08 8.72 -2.73
N GLY A 96 -14.85 8.95 -2.26
CA GLY A 96 -13.78 9.54 -3.06
C GLY A 96 -13.49 8.74 -4.34
N VAL A 97 -13.44 7.40 -4.24
CA VAL A 97 -13.24 6.54 -5.42
C VAL A 97 -14.45 6.56 -6.36
N ILE A 98 -15.68 6.60 -5.84
CA ILE A 98 -16.89 6.74 -6.67
C ILE A 98 -16.80 8.04 -7.48
N ASN A 99 -16.48 9.16 -6.85
CA ASN A 99 -16.29 10.46 -7.52
C ASN A 99 -15.22 10.40 -8.61
N LEU A 100 -14.09 9.76 -8.31
CA LEU A 100 -13.01 9.60 -9.27
C LEU A 100 -13.44 8.79 -10.49
N ILE A 101 -14.06 7.63 -10.30
CA ILE A 101 -14.48 6.74 -11.39
C ILE A 101 -15.58 7.40 -12.24
N GLU A 102 -16.53 8.10 -11.61
CA GLU A 102 -17.54 8.88 -12.33
C GLU A 102 -16.89 9.93 -13.23
N THR A 103 -15.92 10.69 -12.71
CA THR A 103 -15.18 11.69 -13.47
C THR A 103 -14.35 11.05 -14.59
N MET A 104 -13.65 9.94 -14.32
CA MET A 104 -12.90 9.19 -15.34
C MET A 104 -13.79 8.76 -16.50
N ILE A 105 -14.97 8.20 -16.22
CA ILE A 105 -15.91 7.75 -17.24
C ILE A 105 -16.41 8.93 -18.08
N ALA A 106 -16.76 10.05 -17.44
CA ALA A 106 -17.22 11.27 -18.11
C ALA A 106 -16.17 11.85 -19.07
N HIS A 107 -14.88 11.72 -18.74
CA HIS A 107 -13.74 12.18 -19.54
C HIS A 107 -13.09 11.07 -20.40
N GLY A 108 -13.74 9.90 -20.55
CA GLY A 108 -13.30 8.83 -21.44
C GLY A 108 -12.08 8.03 -20.96
N VAL A 109 -11.61 8.24 -19.72
CA VAL A 109 -10.51 7.47 -19.14
C VAL A 109 -11.03 6.17 -18.52
N LYS A 110 -10.63 5.02 -19.04
CA LYS A 110 -11.21 3.72 -18.70
C LYS A 110 -10.21 2.70 -18.16
N LYS A 111 -8.99 3.09 -17.82
CA LYS A 111 -7.94 2.21 -17.30
C LYS A 111 -7.59 2.59 -15.87
N PHE A 112 -7.76 1.65 -14.93
CA PHE A 112 -7.62 1.92 -13.50
C PHE A 112 -6.83 0.84 -12.77
N VAL A 113 -5.81 1.24 -11.99
CA VAL A 113 -5.08 0.36 -11.08
C VAL A 113 -5.43 0.75 -9.64
N PHE A 114 -5.98 -0.20 -8.90
CA PHE A 114 -6.47 0.00 -7.55
C PHE A 114 -5.57 -0.67 -6.51
N SER A 115 -5.05 0.11 -5.58
CA SER A 115 -4.40 -0.37 -4.37
C SER A 115 -5.44 -0.94 -3.41
N SER A 116 -5.64 -2.26 -3.46
CA SER A 116 -6.47 -3.02 -2.54
C SER A 116 -5.62 -3.57 -1.37
N THR A 117 -6.15 -4.49 -0.59
CA THR A 117 -5.51 -4.97 0.64
C THR A 117 -5.88 -6.41 0.95
N CYS A 118 -5.01 -7.16 1.63
CA CYS A 118 -5.33 -8.45 2.23
C CYS A 118 -6.40 -8.35 3.32
N ALA A 119 -6.65 -7.17 3.89
CA ALA A 119 -7.68 -6.96 4.90
C ALA A 119 -9.11 -7.27 4.38
N THR A 120 -9.32 -7.34 3.07
CA THR A 120 -10.58 -7.79 2.45
C THR A 120 -10.91 -9.24 2.77
N TYR A 121 -9.93 -10.08 3.08
CA TYR A 121 -10.14 -11.49 3.39
C TYR A 121 -10.63 -11.75 4.81
N GLY A 122 -10.30 -10.87 5.77
CA GLY A 122 -10.58 -11.06 7.17
C GLY A 122 -9.74 -12.20 7.78
N VAL A 123 -10.35 -13.05 8.61
CA VAL A 123 -9.65 -14.18 9.24
C VAL A 123 -9.48 -15.31 8.22
N PRO A 124 -8.25 -15.75 7.93
CA PRO A 124 -7.99 -16.80 6.94
C PRO A 124 -8.61 -18.15 7.34
N LYS A 125 -9.31 -18.79 6.41
CA LYS A 125 -9.75 -20.20 6.56
C LYS A 125 -8.68 -21.19 6.12
N LYS A 126 -7.82 -20.77 5.19
CA LYS A 126 -6.71 -21.56 4.66
C LYS A 126 -5.56 -20.61 4.29
N LEU A 127 -4.33 -21.05 4.51
CA LEU A 127 -3.11 -20.35 4.16
C LEU A 127 -2.23 -21.23 3.24
N PRO A 128 -1.42 -20.62 2.35
CA PRO A 128 -1.38 -19.20 2.02
C PRO A 128 -2.66 -18.71 1.33
N LEU A 129 -2.98 -17.41 1.45
CA LEU A 129 -4.16 -16.79 0.84
C LEU A 129 -4.05 -16.72 -0.68
N THR A 130 -5.03 -17.28 -1.37
CA THR A 130 -5.22 -17.19 -2.82
C THR A 130 -6.32 -16.17 -3.15
N GLU A 131 -6.42 -15.74 -4.42
CA GLU A 131 -7.40 -14.71 -4.82
C GLU A 131 -8.86 -15.20 -4.80
N ASP A 132 -9.07 -16.51 -4.82
CA ASP A 132 -10.38 -17.18 -4.69
C ASP A 132 -10.82 -17.41 -3.23
N HIS A 133 -9.95 -17.11 -2.24
CA HIS A 133 -10.34 -17.16 -0.82
C HIS A 133 -11.53 -16.23 -0.56
N PRO A 134 -12.53 -16.66 0.27
CA PRO A 134 -13.65 -15.80 0.64
C PRO A 134 -13.20 -14.47 1.24
N GLN A 135 -13.83 -13.38 0.81
CA GLN A 135 -13.60 -12.04 1.33
C GLN A 135 -14.64 -11.72 2.40
N LEU A 136 -14.21 -11.69 3.66
CA LEU A 136 -15.05 -11.45 4.84
C LEU A 136 -14.33 -10.48 5.78
N PRO A 137 -14.25 -9.19 5.42
CA PRO A 137 -13.54 -8.19 6.20
C PRO A 137 -14.08 -8.10 7.63
N ILE A 138 -13.19 -7.91 8.60
CA ILE A 138 -13.54 -7.80 10.03
C ILE A 138 -13.42 -6.38 10.58
N ASN A 139 -13.14 -5.41 9.72
CA ASN A 139 -13.04 -4.00 10.08
C ASN A 139 -13.49 -3.09 8.93
N PRO A 140 -13.91 -1.84 9.22
CA PRO A 140 -14.38 -0.90 8.20
C PRO A 140 -13.35 -0.56 7.13
N TYR A 141 -12.05 -0.51 7.43
CA TYR A 141 -11.02 -0.31 6.42
C TYR A 141 -11.05 -1.42 5.35
N GLY A 142 -10.98 -2.69 5.77
CA GLY A 142 -11.07 -3.82 4.84
C GLY A 142 -12.40 -3.84 4.08
N GLN A 143 -13.51 -3.49 4.75
CA GLN A 143 -14.83 -3.42 4.12
C GLN A 143 -14.85 -2.34 3.03
N THR A 144 -14.36 -1.12 3.28
CA THR A 144 -14.34 -0.06 2.25
C THR A 144 -13.53 -0.46 1.02
N LYS A 145 -12.42 -1.19 1.20
CA LYS A 145 -11.63 -1.70 0.07
C LYS A 145 -12.37 -2.77 -0.73
N LEU A 146 -13.08 -3.69 -0.06
CA LEU A 146 -13.94 -4.68 -0.72
C LEU A 146 -15.11 -4.03 -1.45
N ASP A 147 -15.75 -3.02 -0.85
CA ASP A 147 -16.85 -2.29 -1.47
C ASP A 147 -16.40 -1.59 -2.76
N VAL A 148 -15.18 -1.02 -2.77
CA VAL A 148 -14.56 -0.48 -4.00
C VAL A 148 -14.34 -1.57 -5.04
N GLU A 149 -13.80 -2.75 -4.69
CA GLU A 149 -13.64 -3.84 -5.66
C GLU A 149 -14.97 -4.27 -6.29
N ASN A 150 -16.03 -4.36 -5.49
CA ASN A 150 -17.37 -4.71 -5.98
C ASN A 150 -17.97 -3.61 -6.86
N PHE A 151 -17.78 -2.34 -6.49
CA PHE A 151 -18.16 -1.18 -7.30
C PHE A 151 -17.45 -1.18 -8.65
N LEU A 152 -16.13 -1.41 -8.69
CA LEU A 152 -15.34 -1.49 -9.91
C LEU A 152 -15.81 -2.61 -10.85
N LYS A 153 -16.17 -3.79 -10.32
CA LYS A 153 -16.78 -4.88 -11.10
C LYS A 153 -18.08 -4.45 -11.78
N ALA A 154 -18.91 -3.68 -11.08
CA ALA A 154 -20.15 -3.14 -11.65
C ALA A 154 -19.85 -2.12 -12.76
N CYS A 155 -18.89 -1.20 -12.53
CA CYS A 155 -18.46 -0.20 -13.52
C CYS A 155 -17.82 -0.86 -14.77
N ALA A 156 -17.05 -1.93 -14.62
CA ALA A 156 -16.49 -2.66 -15.74
C ALA A 156 -17.59 -3.18 -16.68
N ARG A 157 -18.64 -3.77 -16.11
CA ARG A 157 -19.79 -4.29 -16.87
C ARG A 157 -20.64 -3.19 -17.50
N ALA A 158 -20.87 -2.09 -16.78
CA ALA A 158 -21.79 -1.05 -17.22
C ALA A 158 -21.15 -0.03 -18.19
N TYR A 159 -19.86 0.30 -17.98
CA TYR A 159 -19.20 1.42 -18.65
C TYR A 159 -17.93 1.02 -19.41
N GLY A 160 -17.57 -0.25 -19.40
CA GLY A 160 -16.38 -0.75 -20.10
C GLY A 160 -15.06 -0.35 -19.40
N LEU A 161 -15.10 -0.12 -18.08
CA LEU A 161 -13.90 0.14 -17.28
C LEU A 161 -13.03 -1.12 -17.24
N SER A 162 -11.73 -0.99 -17.51
CA SER A 162 -10.73 -2.03 -17.27
C SER A 162 -10.00 -1.72 -15.97
N PHE A 163 -9.91 -2.67 -15.03
CA PHE A 163 -9.20 -2.43 -13.81
C PHE A 163 -8.40 -3.64 -13.32
N VAL A 164 -7.35 -3.34 -12.56
CA VAL A 164 -6.58 -4.31 -11.79
C VAL A 164 -6.61 -3.89 -10.32
N ALA A 165 -7.05 -4.78 -9.44
CA ALA A 165 -6.98 -4.61 -7.99
C ALA A 165 -5.83 -5.45 -7.42
N LEU A 166 -4.90 -4.81 -6.74
CA LEU A 166 -3.71 -5.42 -6.16
C LEU A 166 -3.89 -5.50 -4.64
N ARG A 167 -4.08 -6.73 -4.13
CA ARG A 167 -4.29 -7.03 -2.71
C ARG A 167 -2.95 -7.34 -2.07
N TYR A 168 -2.31 -6.36 -1.50
CA TYR A 168 -1.01 -6.54 -0.85
C TYR A 168 -1.12 -6.62 0.67
N PHE A 169 -0.06 -7.10 1.26
CA PHE A 169 0.08 -7.34 2.69
C PHE A 169 0.81 -6.16 3.35
N ASN A 170 1.95 -6.36 3.98
CA ASN A 170 2.62 -5.26 4.65
C ASN A 170 3.70 -4.66 3.74
N ALA A 171 3.37 -3.57 3.05
CA ALA A 171 4.36 -2.80 2.30
C ALA A 171 5.42 -2.26 3.27
N SER A 172 6.69 -2.43 2.95
CA SER A 172 7.80 -2.14 3.85
C SER A 172 9.06 -1.79 3.07
N GLY A 173 10.05 -1.24 3.76
CA GLY A 173 11.31 -0.87 3.15
C GLY A 173 11.34 0.58 2.66
N ALA A 174 12.37 0.92 1.91
CA ALA A 174 12.61 2.23 1.34
C ALA A 174 13.38 2.09 0.03
N ALA A 175 13.54 3.17 -0.73
CA ALA A 175 14.39 3.15 -1.90
C ALA A 175 15.83 2.74 -1.53
N GLU A 176 16.46 1.92 -2.37
CA GLU A 176 17.81 1.39 -2.10
C GLU A 176 18.86 2.49 -1.89
N ASP A 177 18.69 3.64 -2.53
CA ASP A 177 19.57 4.79 -2.36
C ASP A 177 19.25 5.64 -1.11
N GLY A 178 18.17 5.30 -0.38
CA GLY A 178 17.75 6.01 0.83
C GLY A 178 17.20 7.42 0.58
N THR A 179 16.80 7.75 -0.65
CA THR A 179 16.25 9.08 -0.98
C THR A 179 14.80 9.26 -0.63
N ILE A 180 14.01 8.19 -0.69
CA ILE A 180 12.59 8.17 -0.30
C ILE A 180 12.28 6.93 0.53
N GLY A 181 11.33 7.05 1.46
CA GLY A 181 10.91 5.98 2.35
C GLY A 181 9.62 6.31 3.07
N GLU A 182 9.31 5.50 4.06
CA GLU A 182 8.07 5.63 4.83
C GLU A 182 8.18 6.75 5.86
N ASP A 183 7.23 7.69 5.83
CA ASP A 183 7.10 8.78 6.80
C ASP A 183 5.62 9.08 7.05
N HIS A 184 5.08 8.50 8.12
CA HIS A 184 3.69 8.69 8.53
C HIS A 184 3.60 9.37 9.89
N THR A 185 2.61 10.23 10.05
CA THR A 185 2.29 10.84 11.33
C THR A 185 0.78 10.67 11.62
N PRO A 186 0.37 9.82 12.58
CA PRO A 186 1.22 8.91 13.38
C PRO A 186 1.71 7.69 12.59
N GLU A 187 2.90 7.17 12.93
CA GLU A 187 3.39 5.90 12.43
C GLU A 187 2.69 4.72 13.13
N THR A 188 2.35 3.67 12.38
CA THR A 188 1.63 2.49 12.89
C THR A 188 2.20 1.16 12.40
N HIS A 189 3.15 1.16 11.48
CA HIS A 189 3.75 -0.03 10.90
C HIS A 189 4.90 -0.57 11.75
N LEU A 190 5.03 -1.90 11.79
CA LEU A 190 5.93 -2.59 12.72
C LEU A 190 7.41 -2.25 12.47
N ILE A 191 7.88 -2.30 11.22
CA ILE A 191 9.31 -2.09 10.92
C ILE A 191 9.75 -0.67 11.30
N PRO A 192 9.08 0.43 10.86
CA PRO A 192 9.44 1.77 11.29
C PRO A 192 9.38 1.96 12.80
N LEU A 193 8.32 1.49 13.47
CA LEU A 193 8.19 1.60 14.93
C LEU A 193 9.32 0.86 15.67
N THR A 194 9.73 -0.31 15.16
CA THR A 194 10.83 -1.08 15.75
C THR A 194 12.16 -0.34 15.57
N ILE A 195 12.38 0.28 14.40
CA ILE A 195 13.55 1.14 14.15
C ILE A 195 13.51 2.38 15.07
N PHE A 196 12.34 3.02 15.25
CA PHE A 196 12.21 4.17 16.15
C PHE A 196 12.52 3.82 17.61
N ALA A 197 12.10 2.63 18.07
CA ALA A 197 12.44 2.14 19.40
C ALA A 197 13.95 1.90 19.52
N ALA A 198 14.59 1.28 18.53
CA ALA A 198 16.03 1.08 18.48
C ALA A 198 16.82 2.40 18.49
N MET A 199 16.31 3.44 17.81
CA MET A 199 16.90 4.79 17.80
C MET A 199 16.61 5.61 19.07
N GLY A 200 15.79 5.11 19.99
CA GLY A 200 15.35 5.84 21.19
C GLY A 200 14.35 6.97 20.92
N LYS A 201 13.74 7.03 19.73
CA LYS A 201 12.70 8.02 19.39
C LYS A 201 11.38 7.75 20.08
N ILE A 202 11.10 6.48 20.37
CA ILE A 202 9.99 6.02 21.21
C ILE A 202 10.56 5.12 22.31
N PRO A 203 9.91 5.05 23.48
CA PRO A 203 10.48 4.31 24.63
C PRO A 203 10.57 2.80 24.39
N SER A 204 9.67 2.22 23.62
CA SER A 204 9.65 0.77 23.32
C SER A 204 8.67 0.45 22.21
N ILE A 205 8.81 -0.74 21.62
CA ILE A 205 7.79 -1.35 20.75
C ILE A 205 6.84 -2.23 21.59
N ASN A 206 5.54 -2.14 21.31
CA ASN A 206 4.53 -3.03 21.93
C ASN A 206 4.33 -4.28 21.10
N VAL A 207 4.55 -5.46 21.68
CA VAL A 207 4.26 -6.77 21.09
C VAL A 207 2.93 -7.26 21.65
N PHE A 208 1.92 -7.37 20.78
CA PHE A 208 0.56 -7.74 21.16
C PHE A 208 0.34 -9.26 21.03
N GLY A 209 0.33 -9.95 22.17
CA GLY A 209 0.18 -11.41 22.28
C GLY A 209 1.51 -12.16 22.19
N GLN A 210 1.61 -13.22 22.98
CA GLN A 210 2.75 -14.14 23.03
C GLN A 210 2.31 -15.61 22.98
N ASP A 211 1.03 -15.83 22.74
CA ASP A 211 0.35 -17.10 22.83
C ASP A 211 -0.36 -17.48 21.52
N TYR A 212 0.01 -16.85 20.38
CA TYR A 212 -0.45 -17.25 19.05
C TYR A 212 0.05 -18.66 18.72
N ASN A 213 -0.74 -19.39 17.92
CA ASN A 213 -0.34 -20.71 17.45
C ASN A 213 0.69 -20.59 16.31
N THR A 214 1.89 -20.14 16.66
CA THR A 214 3.03 -19.86 15.78
C THR A 214 4.31 -20.32 16.47
N PRO A 215 5.44 -20.50 15.75
CA PRO A 215 6.67 -21.03 16.33
C PRO A 215 7.21 -20.29 17.55
N ASP A 216 7.03 -18.96 17.63
CA ASP A 216 7.55 -18.13 18.70
C ASP A 216 6.47 -17.45 19.55
N GLY A 217 5.21 -17.78 19.25
CA GLY A 217 4.03 -17.26 19.97
C GLY A 217 3.61 -15.85 19.54
N THR A 218 4.28 -15.21 18.57
CA THR A 218 3.86 -13.92 18.01
C THR A 218 3.27 -14.08 16.61
N CYS A 219 2.40 -13.17 16.18
CA CYS A 219 1.70 -13.31 14.90
C CYS A 219 2.65 -13.24 13.70
N LEU A 220 2.31 -13.98 12.64
CA LEU A 220 3.05 -14.04 11.38
C LEU A 220 2.43 -13.12 10.34
N ARG A 221 3.25 -12.32 9.68
CA ARG A 221 2.83 -11.39 8.60
C ARG A 221 3.78 -11.47 7.41
N ASP A 222 3.25 -11.21 6.22
CA ASP A 222 4.00 -11.13 4.97
C ASP A 222 4.43 -9.69 4.72
N TYR A 223 5.74 -9.47 4.64
CA TYR A 223 6.35 -8.18 4.38
C TYR A 223 6.86 -8.14 2.94
N ILE A 224 6.37 -7.19 2.17
CA ILE A 224 6.75 -6.99 0.78
C ILE A 224 7.48 -5.65 0.63
N HIS A 225 8.61 -5.68 -0.06
CA HIS A 225 9.35 -4.45 -0.34
C HIS A 225 8.52 -3.50 -1.22
N VAL A 226 8.47 -2.22 -0.85
CA VAL A 226 7.69 -1.21 -1.56
C VAL A 226 8.04 -1.11 -3.04
N ASP A 227 9.32 -1.28 -3.42
CA ASP A 227 9.75 -1.26 -4.81
C ASP A 227 9.28 -2.50 -5.58
N ASP A 228 9.22 -3.69 -4.95
CA ASP A 228 8.62 -4.88 -5.56
C ASP A 228 7.13 -4.69 -5.78
N LEU A 229 6.46 -4.08 -4.82
CA LEU A 229 5.04 -3.73 -4.92
C LEU A 229 4.78 -2.77 -6.09
N CYS A 230 5.59 -1.71 -6.24
CA CYS A 230 5.45 -0.74 -7.33
C CYS A 230 5.71 -1.40 -8.70
N ARG A 231 6.69 -2.31 -8.82
CA ARG A 231 6.89 -3.08 -10.06
C ARG A 231 5.65 -3.89 -10.45
N ALA A 232 4.94 -4.48 -9.50
CA ALA A 232 3.70 -5.20 -9.77
C ALA A 232 2.60 -4.26 -10.28
N HIS A 233 2.49 -3.05 -9.71
CA HIS A 233 1.52 -2.05 -10.15
C HIS A 233 1.76 -1.63 -11.61
N ILE A 234 3.01 -1.43 -12.02
CA ILE A 234 3.36 -1.08 -13.41
C ILE A 234 3.17 -2.29 -14.34
N ALA A 235 3.57 -3.49 -13.91
CA ALA A 235 3.37 -4.71 -14.70
C ALA A 235 1.89 -5.02 -14.96
N ALA A 236 0.97 -4.53 -14.11
CA ALA A 236 -0.47 -4.69 -14.28
C ALA A 236 -1.05 -3.91 -15.48
N PHE A 237 -0.35 -2.93 -16.05
CA PHE A 237 -0.84 -2.11 -17.16
C PHE A 237 -1.23 -2.93 -18.38
N LYS A 238 -0.51 -4.03 -18.67
CA LYS A 238 -0.83 -4.90 -19.79
C LYS A 238 -2.24 -5.52 -19.72
N ASN A 239 -2.76 -5.75 -18.51
CA ASN A 239 -4.07 -6.32 -18.32
C ASN A 239 -5.20 -5.29 -18.57
N LEU A 240 -4.87 -4.00 -18.53
CA LEU A 240 -5.81 -2.92 -18.82
C LEU A 240 -6.04 -2.71 -20.31
N GLU A 241 -5.24 -3.31 -21.17
CA GLU A 241 -5.44 -3.27 -22.63
C GLU A 241 -6.63 -4.15 -23.10
N ILE A 242 -7.08 -5.08 -22.26
CA ILE A 242 -8.26 -5.90 -22.52
C ILE A 242 -9.49 -5.13 -22.06
N PRO A 243 -10.42 -4.76 -22.96
CA PRO A 243 -11.61 -3.99 -22.60
C PRO A 243 -12.46 -4.70 -21.53
N SER A 244 -12.95 -3.94 -20.56
CA SER A 244 -13.79 -4.43 -19.46
C SER A 244 -13.11 -5.51 -18.59
N SER A 245 -11.78 -5.58 -18.61
CA SER A 245 -11.05 -6.55 -17.80
C SER A 245 -11.18 -6.26 -16.31
N CYS A 246 -11.31 -7.33 -15.51
CA CYS A 246 -11.37 -7.28 -14.06
C CYS A 246 -10.34 -8.27 -13.51
N SER A 247 -9.18 -7.78 -13.09
CA SER A 247 -8.11 -8.63 -12.59
C SER A 247 -7.82 -8.38 -11.12
N PHE A 248 -7.53 -9.45 -10.38
CA PHE A 248 -7.21 -9.40 -8.96
C PHE A 248 -5.92 -10.18 -8.71
N TYR A 249 -5.00 -9.62 -7.94
CA TYR A 249 -3.72 -10.26 -7.63
C TYR A 249 -3.33 -10.04 -6.17
N ASN A 250 -2.91 -11.12 -5.51
CA ASN A 250 -2.25 -11.05 -4.22
C ASN A 250 -0.77 -10.72 -4.42
N LEU A 251 -0.28 -9.74 -3.68
CA LEU A 251 1.12 -9.33 -3.70
C LEU A 251 1.74 -9.48 -2.31
N GLY A 252 2.63 -10.43 -2.17
CA GLY A 252 3.42 -10.72 -0.98
C GLY A 252 4.58 -11.62 -1.37
N THR A 253 5.50 -11.83 -0.46
CA THR A 253 6.64 -12.74 -0.67
C THR A 253 6.22 -14.21 -0.62
N GLY A 254 5.17 -14.50 0.16
CA GLY A 254 4.74 -15.85 0.52
C GLY A 254 5.56 -16.44 1.66
N THR A 255 6.52 -15.69 2.21
CA THR A 255 7.37 -16.06 3.34
C THR A 255 7.03 -15.16 4.52
N PRO A 256 6.17 -15.61 5.46
CA PRO A 256 5.78 -14.79 6.58
C PRO A 256 6.90 -14.71 7.64
N ASN A 257 6.98 -13.56 8.30
CA ASN A 257 7.87 -13.35 9.45
C ASN A 257 7.05 -13.00 10.69
N SER A 258 7.53 -13.43 11.85
CA SER A 258 6.92 -13.12 13.14
C SER A 258 7.33 -11.74 13.63
N VAL A 259 6.59 -11.19 14.61
CA VAL A 259 6.96 -9.92 15.23
C VAL A 259 8.35 -10.01 15.90
N LYS A 260 8.67 -11.13 16.55
CA LYS A 260 10.00 -11.35 17.16
C LYS A 260 11.11 -11.45 16.12
N GLU A 261 10.85 -12.08 14.96
CA GLU A 261 11.81 -12.12 13.85
C GLU A 261 12.10 -10.74 13.29
N ILE A 262 11.07 -9.86 13.17
CA ILE A 262 11.28 -8.46 12.76
C ILE A 262 12.15 -7.71 13.79
N ILE A 263 11.84 -7.84 15.07
CA ILE A 263 12.64 -7.21 16.15
C ILE A 263 14.09 -7.66 16.07
N LYS A 264 14.33 -8.96 15.97
CA LYS A 264 15.65 -9.54 15.83
C LYS A 264 16.36 -9.03 14.56
N GLY A 265 15.65 -8.99 13.43
CA GLY A 265 16.20 -8.46 12.17
C GLY A 265 16.61 -6.98 12.29
N VAL A 266 15.82 -6.14 12.97
CA VAL A 266 16.20 -4.75 13.25
C VAL A 266 17.45 -4.69 14.15
N GLU A 267 17.54 -5.50 15.21
CA GLU A 267 18.75 -5.56 16.05
C GLU A 267 20.00 -5.98 15.26
N GLU A 268 19.87 -6.99 14.41
CA GLU A 268 20.98 -7.49 13.57
C GLU A 268 21.45 -6.44 12.57
N VAL A 269 20.51 -5.76 11.87
CA VAL A 269 20.81 -4.78 10.83
C VAL A 269 21.37 -3.47 11.43
N THR A 270 20.79 -3.01 12.53
CA THR A 270 21.15 -1.70 13.11
C THR A 270 22.33 -1.76 14.08
N GLY A 271 22.58 -2.93 14.69
CA GLY A 271 23.49 -3.11 15.82
C GLY A 271 22.98 -2.52 17.13
N LEU A 272 21.72 -2.06 17.16
CA LEU A 272 21.08 -1.41 18.32
C LEU A 272 20.12 -2.39 19.00
N LYS A 273 19.93 -2.23 20.33
CA LYS A 273 18.91 -2.97 21.06
C LYS A 273 17.53 -2.34 20.89
N VAL A 274 16.51 -3.18 20.76
CA VAL A 274 15.11 -2.77 20.66
C VAL A 274 14.42 -2.98 22.01
N PRO A 275 14.02 -1.90 22.72
CA PRO A 275 13.21 -2.03 23.93
C PRO A 275 11.81 -2.57 23.58
N VAL A 276 11.35 -3.59 24.31
CA VAL A 276 10.10 -4.30 24.04
C VAL A 276 9.20 -4.33 25.27
N VAL A 277 7.92 -4.06 25.07
CA VAL A 277 6.86 -4.27 26.06
C VAL A 277 5.86 -5.27 25.50
N TYR A 278 5.53 -6.29 26.27
CA TYR A 278 4.56 -7.31 25.86
C TYR A 278 3.19 -7.00 26.44
N GLY A 279 2.16 -7.08 25.60
CA GLY A 279 0.75 -6.84 25.95
C GLY A 279 -0.16 -7.99 25.54
N ALA A 280 -1.45 -7.87 25.88
CA ALA A 280 -2.48 -8.81 25.44
C ALA A 280 -2.64 -8.80 23.92
N ARG A 281 -3.22 -9.87 23.34
CA ARG A 281 -3.57 -9.91 21.90
C ARG A 281 -4.48 -8.74 21.52
N ARG A 282 -4.34 -8.26 20.32
CA ARG A 282 -5.36 -7.39 19.70
C ARG A 282 -6.56 -8.25 19.31
N GLU A 283 -7.75 -7.76 19.58
CA GLU A 283 -8.98 -8.41 19.13
C GLU A 283 -9.02 -8.50 17.60
N GLY A 284 -9.37 -9.67 17.08
CA GLY A 284 -9.47 -9.93 15.65
C GLY A 284 -8.14 -10.14 14.91
N ASP A 285 -6.99 -10.10 15.59
CA ASP A 285 -5.70 -10.36 14.93
C ASP A 285 -5.52 -11.87 14.66
N PRO A 286 -5.41 -12.33 13.39
CA PRO A 286 -5.18 -13.74 13.09
C PRO A 286 -3.74 -14.16 13.41
N ASP A 287 -3.55 -15.44 13.75
CA ASP A 287 -2.22 -16.02 14.04
C ASP A 287 -1.24 -15.81 12.88
N ALA A 288 -1.70 -15.97 11.64
CA ALA A 288 -0.89 -15.81 10.44
C ALA A 288 -1.70 -15.19 9.30
N LEU A 289 -1.02 -14.34 8.49
CA LEU A 289 -1.61 -13.71 7.31
C LEU A 289 -0.52 -13.51 6.25
N TYR A 290 -0.53 -14.34 5.18
CA TYR A 290 0.46 -14.28 4.11
C TYR A 290 -0.09 -14.76 2.76
N ALA A 291 0.54 -14.29 1.68
CA ALA A 291 0.07 -14.43 0.30
C ALA A 291 0.47 -15.74 -0.37
N ASN A 292 -0.39 -16.20 -1.29
CA ASN A 292 0.05 -16.92 -2.46
C ASN A 292 0.09 -15.94 -3.64
N SER A 293 1.27 -15.63 -4.14
CA SER A 293 1.46 -14.66 -5.23
C SER A 293 1.76 -15.34 -6.59
N GLN A 294 1.48 -16.63 -6.72
CA GLN A 294 1.79 -17.38 -7.96
C GLN A 294 1.06 -16.82 -9.17
N LYS A 295 -0.20 -16.38 -9.00
CA LYS A 295 -0.99 -15.76 -10.06
C LYS A 295 -0.33 -14.48 -10.58
N ALA A 296 0.08 -13.57 -9.68
CA ALA A 296 0.78 -12.34 -10.05
C ALA A 296 2.11 -12.65 -10.77
N LYS A 297 2.91 -13.59 -10.24
CA LYS A 297 4.17 -14.02 -10.87
C LYS A 297 3.97 -14.55 -12.29
N ALA A 298 2.96 -15.40 -12.50
CA ALA A 298 2.68 -16.02 -13.80
C ALA A 298 2.06 -15.03 -14.80
N GLU A 299 0.99 -14.33 -14.41
CA GLU A 299 0.21 -13.50 -15.32
C GLU A 299 0.82 -12.11 -15.54
N LEU A 300 1.49 -11.50 -14.54
CA LEU A 300 2.16 -10.21 -14.68
C LEU A 300 3.63 -10.32 -15.06
N ASN A 301 4.20 -11.52 -15.11
CA ASN A 301 5.65 -11.74 -15.21
C ASN A 301 6.41 -10.96 -14.11
N TRP A 302 5.78 -10.86 -12.94
CA TRP A 302 6.31 -10.12 -11.81
C TRP A 302 7.34 -10.93 -11.05
N LYS A 303 8.47 -10.30 -10.75
CA LYS A 303 9.57 -10.91 -9.99
C LYS A 303 9.82 -10.13 -8.72
N ILE A 304 9.93 -10.84 -7.61
CA ILE A 304 10.33 -10.28 -6.32
C ILE A 304 11.86 -10.17 -6.34
N LYS A 305 12.38 -9.01 -6.01
CA LYS A 305 13.81 -8.75 -5.84
C LYS A 305 14.24 -8.97 -4.39
N PHE A 306 13.45 -8.49 -3.44
CA PHE A 306 13.74 -8.54 -2.00
C PHE A 306 12.97 -9.71 -1.37
N ASN A 307 13.64 -10.85 -1.23
CA ASN A 307 13.03 -12.07 -0.68
C ASN A 307 13.34 -12.26 0.82
N ASP A 308 14.39 -11.61 1.33
CA ASP A 308 14.76 -11.64 2.75
C ASP A 308 14.24 -10.36 3.44
N VAL A 309 13.56 -10.55 4.56
CA VAL A 309 13.05 -9.42 5.35
C VAL A 309 14.18 -8.54 5.88
N ARG A 310 15.40 -9.07 6.05
CA ARG A 310 16.57 -8.28 6.44
C ARG A 310 16.92 -7.24 5.37
N GLU A 311 16.88 -7.60 4.09
CA GLU A 311 17.11 -6.65 2.99
C GLU A 311 16.08 -5.51 3.02
N ILE A 312 14.82 -5.85 3.33
CA ILE A 312 13.74 -4.86 3.50
C ILE A 312 14.05 -3.93 4.68
N ILE A 313 14.46 -4.50 5.82
CA ILE A 313 14.83 -3.73 7.02
C ILE A 313 16.05 -2.85 6.75
N GLU A 314 17.05 -3.32 6.00
CA GLU A 314 18.24 -2.54 5.64
C GLU A 314 17.89 -1.27 4.85
N THR A 315 16.98 -1.37 3.88
CA THR A 315 16.53 -0.18 3.13
C THR A 315 15.76 0.79 4.02
N ALA A 316 14.85 0.29 4.87
CA ALA A 316 14.12 1.11 5.85
C ALA A 316 15.06 1.79 6.84
N TRP A 317 16.05 1.04 7.38
CA TRP A 317 17.05 1.59 8.27
C TRP A 317 17.88 2.70 7.62
N ARG A 318 18.32 2.50 6.39
CA ARG A 318 19.08 3.52 5.63
C ARG A 318 18.29 4.81 5.51
N TRP A 319 17.00 4.73 5.17
CA TRP A 319 16.12 5.89 5.10
C TRP A 319 16.01 6.60 6.45
N HIS A 320 15.60 5.91 7.51
CA HIS A 320 15.36 6.53 8.82
C HIS A 320 16.64 7.04 9.48
N LYS A 321 17.79 6.42 9.23
CA LYS A 321 19.09 6.87 9.70
C LYS A 321 19.51 8.19 9.03
N ASN A 322 19.28 8.30 7.72
CA ASN A 322 19.66 9.48 6.95
C ASN A 322 18.63 10.62 7.10
N ASN A 323 17.38 10.28 7.39
CA ASN A 323 16.27 11.21 7.53
C ASN A 323 15.60 11.04 8.91
N PRO A 324 16.31 11.38 10.02
CA PRO A 324 15.80 11.11 11.35
C PRO A 324 14.53 11.90 11.70
N ASN A 325 14.21 12.96 10.98
CA ASN A 325 13.02 13.78 11.17
C ASN A 325 11.99 13.61 10.04
N GLY A 326 12.15 12.57 9.20
CA GLY A 326 11.34 12.35 8.01
C GLY A 326 11.64 13.34 6.90
N PHE A 327 10.65 13.59 6.04
CA PHE A 327 10.75 14.61 5.00
C PHE A 327 10.71 16.03 5.59
N PRO A 328 11.31 17.02 4.88
CA PRO A 328 11.09 18.42 5.22
C PRO A 328 9.59 18.73 5.25
N LYS A 329 9.17 19.55 6.22
CA LYS A 329 7.77 20.02 6.28
C LYS A 329 7.52 20.98 5.14
N ASP A 330 6.40 20.78 4.42
CA ASP A 330 5.91 21.65 3.35
C ASP A 330 5.42 23.00 3.90
#